data_29c605fc752267221d3dcda0a46790e0
#
_entry.id   29c605fc752267221d3dcda0a46790e0
#
_cell.length_a   1.000
_cell.length_b   1.000
_cell.length_c   1.000
_cell.angle_alpha   90.00
_cell.angle_beta   90.00
_cell.angle_gamma   90.00
#
_symmetry.space_group_name_H-M   'P 1'
#
loop_
_entity.id
_entity.type
_entity.pdbx_description
1 polymer ?
#
loop_
_entity_poly.entity_id
_entity_poly.type
_entity_poly.pdbx_seq_one_letter_code
_entity_poly.pdbx_strand_id
1 'polypeptide(L)'
;MVVANQKTGRSHAVSGYFDSMSRRKRARGQVPQQKQLSGKTVAVLSDGVDSGLDNAFNHLESALGPVQGGAGGLARLDAMVTTELGDVIDALAEEGAVLLNTSEHPDCPTDEAAYRAVRAPKPLYDHWVDYRGWQHRVGIDAKAQNGPTTSIPLALAARAVNVVLAAAPASIALFANSPLEGGMPTGLKENRLSIWPRMFAAAKFPCDARLSQTPGRRFSDLADYFRRAYGVGTVMHTVPLASSRDYKGASHTARPEGDPSLMRFLAESAWPGIACDSGESVMLAPSAMHFEYLQFMPFLDARFRFRFGSLPPVPELLEALHGRRNLETLMAEYGAEGYIEGRCPGANFPDAGLLAEAGADVAATVVMSASAVQAGLLANLEEAEKLVADWGWQRLLALRQPAVAAALDDAAVHAFAGEVLAVARAGLDAGDRHWLGYADWVWQNKRTGADRMLETWHSLGGDRDQRLAGLAAQQTVLHPSQWATAAVI
;
A
#
# COMPACT_ATOMS: atom_id res chain seq x y z
N MET A 1 -0.25 -9.07 0.09
CA MET A 1 -0.32 -10.35 0.83
C MET A 1 0.77 -11.26 0.29
N VAL A 2 1.54 -11.88 1.17
CA VAL A 2 2.68 -12.75 0.82
C VAL A 2 2.22 -14.20 0.70
N VAL A 3 2.61 -14.87 -0.39
CA VAL A 3 2.18 -16.25 -0.69
C VAL A 3 3.37 -17.21 -0.59
N ALA A 4 3.18 -18.31 0.10
CA ALA A 4 4.18 -19.36 0.24
C ALA A 4 3.62 -20.75 -0.10
N ASN A 5 4.50 -21.65 -0.51
CA ASN A 5 4.16 -23.06 -0.63
C ASN A 5 3.94 -23.66 0.77
N GLN A 6 2.83 -24.32 0.97
CA GLN A 6 2.41 -24.83 2.28
C GLN A 6 3.43 -25.78 2.93
N LYS A 7 4.13 -26.59 2.13
CA LYS A 7 5.04 -27.63 2.65
C LYS A 7 6.47 -27.12 2.88
N THR A 8 6.94 -26.21 2.01
CA THR A 8 8.34 -25.80 2.00
C THR A 8 8.54 -24.39 2.57
N GLY A 9 7.47 -23.60 2.72
CA GLY A 9 7.55 -22.21 3.10
C GLY A 9 8.20 -21.29 2.04
N ARG A 10 8.64 -21.81 0.90
CA ARG A 10 9.23 -21.01 -0.17
C ARG A 10 8.19 -20.14 -0.85
N SER A 11 8.62 -19.00 -1.36
CA SER A 11 7.77 -18.09 -2.14
C SER A 11 7.06 -18.86 -3.27
N HIS A 12 5.74 -18.65 -3.42
CA HIS A 12 4.90 -19.38 -4.38
C HIS A 12 4.22 -18.40 -5.33
N ALA A 13 4.44 -18.59 -6.62
CA ALA A 13 3.74 -17.87 -7.67
C ALA A 13 2.44 -18.58 -8.00
N VAL A 14 1.31 -17.90 -7.84
CA VAL A 14 -0.01 -18.47 -8.10
C VAL A 14 -0.24 -18.79 -9.58
N SER A 15 -0.95 -19.88 -9.85
CA SER A 15 -1.27 -20.34 -11.22
C SER A 15 -2.76 -20.56 -11.43
N GLY A 16 -3.45 -21.23 -10.49
CA GLY A 16 -4.89 -21.53 -10.53
C GLY A 16 -5.76 -20.57 -9.72
N TYR A 17 -5.14 -19.68 -8.98
CA TYR A 17 -5.78 -18.78 -8.02
C TYR A 17 -6.94 -17.96 -8.61
N PHE A 18 -6.76 -17.30 -9.76
CA PHE A 18 -7.79 -16.44 -10.34
C PHE A 18 -9.02 -17.22 -10.85
N ASP A 19 -8.83 -18.45 -11.31
CA ASP A 19 -9.94 -19.32 -11.70
C ASP A 19 -10.72 -19.78 -10.46
N SER A 20 -10.02 -20.12 -9.38
CA SER A 20 -10.64 -20.45 -8.10
C SER A 20 -11.42 -19.25 -7.55
N MET A 21 -10.82 -18.05 -7.50
CA MET A 21 -11.51 -16.82 -7.10
C MET A 21 -12.77 -16.56 -7.92
N SER A 22 -12.69 -16.73 -9.25
CA SER A 22 -13.85 -16.57 -10.13
C SER A 22 -14.96 -17.57 -9.81
N ARG A 23 -14.65 -18.85 -9.56
CA ARG A 23 -15.64 -19.87 -9.17
C ARG A 23 -16.31 -19.52 -7.84
N ARG A 24 -15.54 -19.10 -6.82
CA ARG A 24 -16.06 -18.74 -5.50
C ARG A 24 -16.98 -17.53 -5.54
N LYS A 25 -16.61 -16.50 -6.27
CA LYS A 25 -17.47 -15.31 -6.47
C LYS A 25 -18.78 -15.69 -7.19
N ARG A 26 -18.73 -16.53 -8.23
CA ARG A 26 -19.95 -17.06 -8.90
C ARG A 26 -20.83 -17.89 -7.96
N ALA A 27 -20.24 -18.71 -7.09
CA ALA A 27 -20.99 -19.51 -6.12
C ALA A 27 -21.80 -18.65 -5.14
N ARG A 28 -21.39 -17.40 -4.91
CA ARG A 28 -22.14 -16.38 -4.16
C ARG A 28 -23.12 -15.56 -5.01
N GLY A 29 -23.34 -15.92 -6.27
CA GLY A 29 -24.25 -15.20 -7.17
C GLY A 29 -23.66 -13.93 -7.79
N GLN A 30 -22.35 -13.69 -7.65
CA GLN A 30 -21.67 -12.55 -8.25
C GLN A 30 -21.31 -12.81 -9.72
N VAL A 31 -21.00 -11.74 -10.48
CA VAL A 31 -20.57 -11.80 -11.87
C VAL A 31 -19.11 -11.35 -12.00
N PRO A 32 -18.13 -12.22 -11.71
CA PRO A 32 -16.73 -11.86 -11.76
C PRO A 32 -16.26 -11.62 -13.20
N GLN A 33 -15.43 -10.59 -13.36
CA GLN A 33 -14.73 -10.26 -14.60
C GLN A 33 -13.23 -10.48 -14.40
N GLN A 34 -12.61 -11.28 -15.27
CA GLN A 34 -11.17 -11.47 -15.26
C GLN A 34 -10.49 -10.35 -16.06
N LYS A 35 -9.48 -9.74 -15.45
CA LYS A 35 -8.60 -8.77 -16.09
C LYS A 35 -7.35 -9.49 -16.58
N GLN A 36 -7.01 -9.29 -17.84
CA GLN A 36 -5.84 -9.90 -18.44
C GLN A 36 -4.82 -8.86 -18.92
N LEU A 37 -3.54 -9.18 -18.75
CA LEU A 37 -2.41 -8.45 -19.33
C LEU A 37 -1.49 -9.46 -20.02
N SER A 38 -1.16 -9.21 -21.28
CA SER A 38 -0.28 -10.10 -22.08
C SER A 38 -0.70 -11.58 -22.01
N GLY A 39 -2.03 -11.84 -22.10
CA GLY A 39 -2.59 -13.19 -22.08
C GLY A 39 -2.59 -13.89 -20.71
N LYS A 40 -2.18 -13.22 -19.65
CA LYS A 40 -2.22 -13.75 -18.27
C LYS A 40 -3.31 -13.04 -17.46
N THR A 41 -4.10 -13.80 -16.70
CA THR A 41 -5.04 -13.22 -15.74
C THR A 41 -4.26 -12.60 -14.58
N VAL A 42 -4.54 -11.34 -14.27
CA VAL A 42 -3.86 -10.56 -13.23
C VAL A 42 -4.80 -10.06 -12.15
N ALA A 43 -6.12 -10.15 -12.35
CA ALA A 43 -7.12 -9.82 -11.35
C ALA A 43 -8.49 -10.43 -11.69
N VAL A 44 -9.33 -10.53 -10.66
CA VAL A 44 -10.77 -10.84 -10.74
C VAL A 44 -11.53 -9.70 -10.06
N LEU A 45 -12.36 -8.99 -10.84
CA LEU A 45 -13.17 -7.88 -10.36
C LEU A 45 -14.60 -8.36 -10.10
N SER A 46 -15.16 -8.08 -8.95
CA SER A 46 -16.54 -8.40 -8.61
C SER A 46 -17.05 -7.53 -7.46
N ASP A 47 -18.22 -6.91 -7.61
CA ASP A 47 -18.94 -6.17 -6.56
C ASP A 47 -18.07 -5.21 -5.73
N GLY A 48 -17.25 -4.42 -6.43
CA GLY A 48 -16.37 -3.43 -5.79
C GLY A 48 -15.10 -4.01 -5.17
N VAL A 49 -14.78 -5.29 -5.41
CA VAL A 49 -13.52 -5.92 -5.00
C VAL A 49 -12.67 -6.23 -6.23
N ASP A 50 -11.41 -5.80 -6.21
CA ASP A 50 -10.37 -6.19 -7.18
C ASP A 50 -9.41 -7.15 -6.47
N SER A 51 -9.57 -8.46 -6.73
CA SER A 51 -8.71 -9.53 -6.23
C SER A 51 -7.58 -9.74 -7.23
N GLY A 52 -6.46 -9.06 -7.05
CA GLY A 52 -5.40 -8.96 -8.07
C GLY A 52 -3.99 -9.23 -7.57
N LEU A 53 -3.04 -8.77 -8.38
CA LEU A 53 -1.61 -8.78 -8.08
C LEU A 53 -1.12 -7.36 -7.78
N ASP A 54 -0.25 -7.22 -6.79
CA ASP A 54 0.53 -5.98 -6.68
C ASP A 54 1.60 -5.95 -7.78
N ASN A 55 2.75 -6.53 -7.59
CA ASN A 55 3.86 -6.50 -8.55
C ASN A 55 4.21 -7.87 -9.15
N ALA A 56 3.73 -8.98 -8.56
CA ALA A 56 4.11 -10.33 -8.99
C ALA A 56 3.06 -11.37 -8.64
N PHE A 57 3.16 -12.54 -9.27
CA PHE A 57 2.27 -13.68 -9.02
C PHE A 57 2.46 -14.32 -7.64
N ASN A 58 3.54 -14.02 -6.94
CA ASN A 58 3.77 -14.41 -5.54
C ASN A 58 3.32 -13.35 -4.52
N HIS A 59 2.71 -12.25 -4.98
CA HIS A 59 2.33 -11.13 -4.13
C HIS A 59 0.92 -10.61 -4.50
N LEU A 60 -0.08 -11.08 -3.75
CA LEU A 60 -1.48 -10.76 -4.00
C LEU A 60 -1.88 -9.40 -3.41
N GLU A 61 -2.83 -8.75 -4.07
CA GLU A 61 -3.45 -7.51 -3.61
C GLU A 61 -4.98 -7.64 -3.76
N SER A 62 -5.73 -7.42 -2.68
CA SER A 62 -7.17 -7.22 -2.76
C SER A 62 -7.47 -5.76 -2.48
N ALA A 63 -7.95 -5.03 -3.49
CA ALA A 63 -8.45 -3.68 -3.32
C ALA A 63 -9.96 -3.73 -3.08
N LEU A 64 -10.38 -3.26 -1.92
CA LEU A 64 -11.79 -3.21 -1.53
C LEU A 64 -12.38 -1.86 -1.91
N GLY A 65 -13.55 -1.86 -2.49
CA GLY A 65 -14.29 -0.65 -2.83
C GLY A 65 -14.70 0.14 -1.59
N PRO A 66 -15.08 1.41 -1.77
CA PRO A 66 -15.47 2.26 -0.66
C PRO A 66 -16.75 1.72 0.01
N VAL A 67 -16.75 1.73 1.34
CA VAL A 67 -17.94 1.53 2.15
C VAL A 67 -18.47 2.88 2.65
N GLN A 68 -19.76 2.96 2.91
CA GLN A 68 -20.33 4.15 3.53
C GLN A 68 -19.68 4.39 4.90
N GLY A 69 -19.10 5.57 5.10
CA GLY A 69 -18.50 6.00 6.36
C GLY A 69 -19.51 6.26 7.47
N GLY A 70 -19.04 6.78 8.61
CA GLY A 70 -19.84 7.02 9.82
C GLY A 70 -20.00 5.75 10.66
N ALA A 71 -20.93 5.78 11.61
CA ALA A 71 -21.16 4.69 12.55
C ALA A 71 -21.31 3.33 11.87
N GLY A 72 -20.51 2.35 12.30
CA GLY A 72 -20.44 1.00 11.72
C GLY A 72 -19.78 0.93 10.34
N GLY A 73 -19.07 1.98 9.88
CA GLY A 73 -18.33 1.96 8.64
C GLY A 73 -17.23 0.92 8.65
N LEU A 74 -16.49 0.82 9.75
CA LEU A 74 -15.44 -0.19 9.90
C LEU A 74 -16.00 -1.61 9.94
N ALA A 75 -17.16 -1.84 10.56
CA ALA A 75 -17.82 -3.15 10.56
C ALA A 75 -18.25 -3.59 9.14
N ARG A 76 -18.73 -2.63 8.31
CA ARG A 76 -19.06 -2.93 6.90
C ARG A 76 -17.81 -3.29 6.09
N LEU A 77 -16.71 -2.59 6.34
CA LEU A 77 -15.43 -2.89 5.71
C LEU A 77 -14.89 -4.25 6.17
N ASP A 78 -14.98 -4.55 7.47
CA ASP A 78 -14.58 -5.85 8.02
C ASP A 78 -15.32 -7.02 7.38
N ALA A 79 -16.62 -6.89 7.17
CA ALA A 79 -17.42 -7.93 6.50
C ALA A 79 -16.90 -8.21 5.06
N MET A 80 -16.49 -7.17 4.33
CA MET A 80 -15.88 -7.34 2.99
C MET A 80 -14.50 -7.98 3.10
N VAL A 81 -13.66 -7.51 4.02
CA VAL A 81 -12.31 -8.04 4.28
C VAL A 81 -12.37 -9.51 4.65
N THR A 82 -13.23 -9.87 5.59
CA THR A 82 -13.40 -11.24 6.09
C THR A 82 -13.84 -12.19 4.98
N THR A 83 -14.80 -11.76 4.15
CA THR A 83 -15.26 -12.55 3.01
C THR A 83 -14.15 -12.75 1.98
N GLU A 84 -13.46 -11.68 1.60
CA GLU A 84 -12.39 -11.73 0.61
C GLU A 84 -11.21 -12.57 1.12
N LEU A 85 -10.80 -12.39 2.38
CA LEU A 85 -9.71 -13.15 2.99
C LEU A 85 -10.02 -14.65 3.03
N GLY A 86 -11.26 -15.04 3.35
CA GLY A 86 -11.71 -16.43 3.29
C GLY A 86 -11.54 -17.02 1.87
N ASP A 87 -12.02 -16.30 0.85
CA ASP A 87 -11.87 -16.74 -0.54
C ASP A 87 -10.40 -16.88 -0.96
N VAL A 88 -9.56 -15.92 -0.57
CA VAL A 88 -8.12 -15.94 -0.89
C VAL A 88 -7.45 -17.16 -0.27
N ILE A 89 -7.69 -17.42 1.02
CA ILE A 89 -7.11 -18.58 1.71
C ILE A 89 -7.55 -19.89 1.06
N ASP A 90 -8.83 -20.01 0.82
CA ASP A 90 -9.37 -21.21 0.19
C ASP A 90 -8.89 -21.41 -1.25
N ALA A 91 -8.74 -20.33 -2.03
CA ALA A 91 -8.22 -20.41 -3.39
C ALA A 91 -6.76 -20.84 -3.41
N LEU A 92 -5.95 -20.37 -2.46
CA LEU A 92 -4.56 -20.78 -2.31
C LEU A 92 -4.42 -22.23 -1.86
N ALA A 93 -5.31 -22.69 -0.99
CA ALA A 93 -5.30 -24.08 -0.53
C ALA A 93 -5.50 -25.08 -1.68
N GLU A 94 -6.27 -24.72 -2.74
CA GLU A 94 -6.47 -25.57 -3.92
C GLU A 94 -5.17 -25.83 -4.70
N GLU A 95 -4.17 -24.95 -4.60
CA GLU A 95 -2.85 -25.12 -5.25
C GLU A 95 -1.70 -25.42 -4.24
N GLY A 96 -2.05 -25.80 -3.01
CA GLY A 96 -1.08 -26.15 -1.97
C GLY A 96 -0.25 -24.96 -1.48
N ALA A 97 -0.82 -23.77 -1.54
CA ALA A 97 -0.23 -22.53 -1.07
C ALA A 97 -0.97 -21.98 0.16
N VAL A 98 -0.29 -21.10 0.89
CA VAL A 98 -0.82 -20.40 2.07
C VAL A 98 -0.48 -18.93 2.03
N LEU A 99 -1.27 -18.11 2.72
CA LEU A 99 -0.87 -16.75 3.10
C LEU A 99 0.02 -16.79 4.33
N LEU A 100 1.08 -15.98 4.31
CA LEU A 100 1.90 -15.75 5.50
C LEU A 100 1.50 -14.43 6.18
N ASN A 101 1.47 -14.46 7.51
CA ASN A 101 1.34 -13.27 8.34
C ASN A 101 2.69 -12.53 8.38
N THR A 102 2.98 -11.79 7.31
CA THR A 102 4.21 -10.99 7.16
C THR A 102 4.03 -9.91 6.10
N SER A 103 4.86 -8.86 6.20
CA SER A 103 4.90 -7.77 5.21
C SER A 103 5.88 -8.03 4.06
N GLU A 104 6.82 -8.95 4.26
CA GLU A 104 7.86 -9.37 3.32
C GLU A 104 8.08 -10.87 3.44
N HIS A 105 8.27 -11.57 2.33
CA HIS A 105 8.56 -13.01 2.39
C HIS A 105 9.95 -13.24 3.03
N PRO A 106 10.05 -14.10 4.05
CA PRO A 106 11.30 -14.29 4.80
C PRO A 106 12.50 -14.71 3.95
N ASP A 107 12.28 -15.34 2.81
CA ASP A 107 13.32 -15.91 1.97
C ASP A 107 12.95 -15.97 0.47
N CYS A 108 12.44 -14.87 -0.09
CA CYS A 108 12.18 -14.78 -1.52
C CYS A 108 13.49 -14.51 -2.30
N PRO A 109 13.75 -15.23 -3.38
CA PRO A 109 14.82 -14.86 -4.29
C PRO A 109 14.55 -13.50 -4.96
N THR A 110 15.51 -12.59 -4.88
CA THR A 110 15.44 -11.24 -5.46
C THR A 110 16.42 -11.03 -6.62
N ASP A 111 16.97 -12.13 -7.19
CA ASP A 111 17.79 -12.07 -8.40
C ASP A 111 16.93 -11.77 -9.64
N GLU A 112 17.60 -11.39 -10.74
CA GLU A 112 16.91 -10.97 -11.97
C GLU A 112 16.11 -12.09 -12.62
N ALA A 113 16.57 -13.34 -12.56
CA ALA A 113 15.88 -14.48 -13.16
C ALA A 113 14.60 -14.79 -12.41
N ALA A 114 14.64 -14.87 -11.07
CA ALA A 114 13.49 -15.05 -10.21
C ALA A 114 12.47 -13.91 -10.40
N TYR A 115 12.94 -12.65 -10.42
CA TYR A 115 12.09 -11.50 -10.65
C TYR A 115 11.32 -11.60 -11.98
N ARG A 116 12.00 -11.87 -13.11
CA ARG A 116 11.36 -11.97 -14.42
C ARG A 116 10.39 -13.14 -14.52
N ALA A 117 10.64 -14.22 -13.79
CA ALA A 117 9.76 -15.39 -13.78
C ALA A 117 8.40 -15.11 -13.13
N VAL A 118 8.37 -14.30 -12.07
CA VAL A 118 7.15 -14.12 -11.24
C VAL A 118 6.49 -12.75 -11.40
N ARG A 119 7.15 -11.73 -11.94
CA ARG A 119 6.57 -10.38 -12.04
C ARG A 119 5.30 -10.34 -12.89
N ALA A 120 4.39 -9.47 -12.52
CA ALA A 120 3.20 -9.19 -13.32
C ALA A 120 3.62 -8.50 -14.65
N PRO A 121 3.00 -8.83 -15.79
CA PRO A 121 3.38 -8.29 -17.10
C PRO A 121 2.82 -6.88 -17.33
N LYS A 122 3.10 -5.95 -16.42
CA LYS A 122 2.69 -4.55 -16.50
C LYS A 122 3.76 -3.75 -17.28
N PRO A 123 3.42 -3.08 -18.39
CA PRO A 123 4.38 -2.28 -19.18
C PRO A 123 5.14 -1.23 -18.36
N LEU A 124 4.48 -0.70 -17.33
CA LEU A 124 5.10 0.24 -16.40
C LEU A 124 6.35 -0.34 -15.70
N TYR A 125 6.37 -1.64 -15.41
CA TYR A 125 7.53 -2.28 -14.77
C TYR A 125 8.72 -2.43 -15.72
N ASP A 126 8.48 -2.64 -17.01
CA ASP A 126 9.53 -2.61 -18.02
C ASP A 126 10.14 -1.21 -18.11
N HIS A 127 9.31 -0.17 -18.12
CA HIS A 127 9.77 1.21 -18.07
C HIS A 127 10.59 1.51 -16.81
N TRP A 128 10.19 1.04 -15.64
CA TRP A 128 10.94 1.25 -14.40
C TRP A 128 12.31 0.56 -14.43
N VAL A 129 12.36 -0.69 -14.88
CA VAL A 129 13.60 -1.48 -14.88
C VAL A 129 14.48 -1.11 -16.06
N ASP A 130 13.97 -1.18 -17.30
CA ASP A 130 14.79 -1.12 -18.50
C ASP A 130 15.13 0.33 -18.91
N TYR A 131 14.26 1.30 -18.59
CA TYR A 131 14.48 2.70 -18.93
C TYR A 131 14.95 3.55 -17.74
N ARG A 132 14.32 3.44 -16.59
CA ARG A 132 14.65 4.25 -15.41
C ARG A 132 15.77 3.64 -14.55
N GLY A 133 16.15 2.38 -14.78
CA GLY A 133 17.20 1.69 -14.05
C GLY A 133 16.83 1.34 -12.60
N TRP A 134 15.53 1.24 -12.29
CA TRP A 134 15.11 0.87 -10.95
C TRP A 134 15.40 -0.60 -10.66
N GLN A 135 15.96 -0.88 -9.50
CA GLN A 135 16.13 -2.26 -9.03
C GLN A 135 14.81 -2.80 -8.45
N HIS A 136 13.78 -2.88 -9.30
CA HIS A 136 12.41 -3.24 -8.88
C HIS A 136 12.32 -4.64 -8.24
N ARG A 137 13.29 -5.53 -8.55
CA ARG A 137 13.40 -6.86 -7.97
C ARG A 137 13.51 -6.89 -6.44
N VAL A 138 14.12 -5.86 -5.82
CA VAL A 138 14.29 -5.81 -4.35
C VAL A 138 12.96 -5.69 -3.58
N GLY A 139 11.88 -5.38 -4.27
CA GLY A 139 10.55 -5.27 -3.68
C GLY A 139 9.55 -6.27 -4.27
N ILE A 140 10.03 -7.39 -4.87
CA ILE A 140 9.16 -8.31 -5.59
C ILE A 140 8.11 -8.99 -4.69
N ASP A 141 8.41 -9.11 -3.40
CA ASP A 141 7.57 -9.72 -2.38
C ASP A 141 7.56 -8.95 -1.05
N ALA A 142 8.05 -7.72 -1.05
CA ALA A 142 8.27 -6.90 0.14
C ALA A 142 7.37 -5.66 0.17
N LYS A 143 6.08 -5.80 -0.18
CA LYS A 143 5.14 -4.67 -0.23
C LYS A 143 3.80 -4.96 0.44
N ALA A 144 3.67 -6.10 1.12
CA ALA A 144 2.41 -6.43 1.77
C ALA A 144 2.10 -5.45 2.91
N GLN A 145 0.85 -5.00 2.95
CA GLN A 145 0.38 -4.01 3.93
C GLN A 145 -1.13 -4.16 4.16
N ASN A 146 -1.59 -3.80 5.36
CA ASN A 146 -2.99 -3.49 5.60
C ASN A 146 -3.19 -2.00 5.33
N GLY A 147 -3.18 -1.63 4.04
CA GLY A 147 -3.17 -0.24 3.58
C GLY A 147 -4.50 0.47 3.83
N PRO A 148 -4.62 1.34 4.86
CA PRO A 148 -5.84 2.07 5.13
C PRO A 148 -6.09 3.12 4.05
N THR A 149 -7.34 3.23 3.60
CA THR A 149 -7.80 4.31 2.73
C THR A 149 -8.99 5.02 3.37
N THR A 150 -8.94 6.35 3.46
CA THR A 150 -9.97 7.15 4.12
C THR A 150 -10.36 8.31 3.23
N SER A 151 -11.62 8.38 2.81
CA SER A 151 -12.16 9.52 2.05
C SER A 151 -12.06 10.80 2.86
N ILE A 152 -11.74 11.90 2.19
CA ILE A 152 -11.57 13.20 2.83
C ILE A 152 -12.15 14.32 1.96
N PRO A 153 -12.82 15.32 2.53
CA PRO A 153 -13.17 16.53 1.81
C PRO A 153 -11.93 17.19 1.19
N LEU A 154 -11.99 17.56 -0.06
CA LEU A 154 -10.83 18.10 -0.80
C LEU A 154 -10.17 19.28 -0.09
N ALA A 155 -10.95 20.18 0.51
CA ALA A 155 -10.44 21.32 1.29
C ALA A 155 -9.57 20.90 2.50
N LEU A 156 -9.66 19.67 2.97
CA LEU A 156 -8.88 19.13 4.09
C LEU A 156 -7.74 18.22 3.62
N ALA A 157 -7.64 17.91 2.33
CA ALA A 157 -6.77 16.86 1.82
C ALA A 157 -5.29 17.08 2.10
N ALA A 158 -4.76 18.30 1.95
CA ALA A 158 -3.38 18.62 2.25
C ALA A 158 -3.08 18.50 3.76
N ARG A 159 -4.01 18.93 4.62
CA ARG A 159 -3.93 18.79 6.07
C ARG A 159 -3.90 17.31 6.46
N ALA A 160 -4.82 16.52 5.91
CA ALA A 160 -4.94 15.09 6.15
C ALA A 160 -3.69 14.31 5.73
N VAL A 161 -3.15 14.58 4.53
CA VAL A 161 -1.91 13.94 4.07
C VAL A 161 -0.73 14.26 4.98
N ASN A 162 -0.62 15.50 5.45
CA ASN A 162 0.41 15.91 6.40
C ASN A 162 0.30 15.16 7.74
N VAL A 163 -0.91 15.01 8.28
CA VAL A 163 -1.15 14.26 9.53
C VAL A 163 -0.74 12.81 9.37
N VAL A 164 -1.17 12.12 8.29
CA VAL A 164 -0.84 10.70 8.09
C VAL A 164 0.66 10.50 7.84
N LEU A 165 1.32 11.42 7.11
CA LEU A 165 2.79 11.41 6.97
C LEU A 165 3.51 11.60 8.32
N ALA A 166 3.03 12.49 9.17
CA ALA A 166 3.61 12.73 10.49
C ALA A 166 3.36 11.56 11.46
N ALA A 167 2.22 10.87 11.33
CA ALA A 167 1.88 9.68 12.11
C ALA A 167 2.60 8.40 11.63
N ALA A 168 3.36 8.46 10.53
CA ALA A 168 4.06 7.31 9.97
C ALA A 168 4.91 6.55 11.01
N PRO A 169 5.71 7.17 11.89
CA PRO A 169 6.49 6.43 12.90
C PRO A 169 5.63 5.55 13.81
N ALA A 170 4.48 6.06 14.25
CA ALA A 170 3.55 5.30 15.08
C ALA A 170 2.95 4.12 14.30
N SER A 171 2.48 4.36 13.05
CA SER A 171 1.93 3.32 12.19
C SER A 171 2.95 2.24 11.85
N ILE A 172 4.20 2.61 11.56
CA ILE A 172 5.29 1.65 11.33
C ILE A 172 5.48 0.77 12.57
N ALA A 173 5.61 1.39 13.74
CA ALA A 173 5.93 0.68 14.97
C ALA A 173 4.81 -0.25 15.45
N LEU A 174 3.55 0.17 15.34
CA LEU A 174 2.40 -0.64 15.74
C LEU A 174 2.17 -1.85 14.83
N PHE A 175 2.57 -1.75 13.56
CA PHE A 175 2.28 -2.78 12.56
C PHE A 175 3.53 -3.40 11.94
N ALA A 176 4.72 -3.27 12.57
CA ALA A 176 5.97 -3.85 12.10
C ALA A 176 5.88 -5.38 12.02
N ASN A 177 6.15 -5.95 10.82
CA ASN A 177 6.03 -7.38 10.58
C ASN A 177 6.91 -7.89 9.41
N SER A 178 8.15 -7.41 9.29
CA SER A 178 9.09 -7.91 8.27
C SER A 178 10.55 -7.88 8.74
N PRO A 179 10.92 -8.74 9.73
CA PRO A 179 12.26 -8.70 10.30
C PRO A 179 13.27 -9.58 9.55
N LEU A 180 12.84 -10.37 8.56
CA LEU A 180 13.67 -11.35 7.86
C LEU A 180 13.77 -11.01 6.37
N GLU A 181 14.95 -11.18 5.79
CA GLU A 181 15.22 -11.15 4.34
C GLU A 181 16.30 -12.19 4.00
N GLY A 182 16.12 -12.92 2.91
CA GLY A 182 17.09 -13.93 2.47
C GLY A 182 17.37 -15.02 3.51
N GLY A 183 16.40 -15.38 4.32
CA GLY A 183 16.51 -16.38 5.37
C GLY A 183 17.35 -15.93 6.58
N MET A 184 17.51 -14.61 6.80
CA MET A 184 18.31 -14.06 7.90
C MET A 184 17.61 -12.88 8.55
N PRO A 185 17.76 -12.68 9.89
CA PRO A 185 17.36 -11.44 10.54
C PRO A 185 18.10 -10.24 9.96
N THR A 186 17.35 -9.18 9.64
CA THR A 186 17.88 -7.95 9.02
C THR A 186 18.39 -6.93 10.04
N GLY A 187 18.04 -7.11 11.31
CA GLY A 187 18.24 -6.08 12.35
C GLY A 187 17.19 -4.96 12.32
N LEU A 188 16.18 -5.08 11.46
CA LEU A 188 15.04 -4.17 11.37
C LEU A 188 13.76 -4.92 11.73
N LYS A 189 12.79 -4.25 12.36
CA LYS A 189 11.46 -4.82 12.61
C LYS A 189 10.51 -4.67 11.40
N GLU A 190 10.73 -3.62 10.57
CA GLU A 190 9.96 -3.41 9.33
C GLU A 190 10.90 -3.18 8.14
N ASN A 191 11.61 -4.24 7.73
CA ASN A 191 12.58 -4.23 6.61
C ASN A 191 11.93 -3.82 5.29
N ARG A 192 10.66 -4.15 5.07
CA ARG A 192 9.87 -3.73 3.91
C ARG A 192 10.04 -2.23 3.57
N LEU A 193 10.17 -1.36 4.55
CA LEU A 193 10.33 0.08 4.34
C LEU A 193 11.76 0.51 3.99
N SER A 194 12.72 -0.41 3.96
CA SER A 194 14.08 -0.19 3.46
C SER A 194 14.21 -0.34 1.93
N ILE A 195 13.17 -0.86 1.25
CA ILE A 195 13.26 -1.17 -0.19
C ILE A 195 13.42 0.06 -1.09
N TRP A 196 12.83 1.20 -0.73
CA TRP A 196 12.79 2.35 -1.62
C TRP A 196 14.18 2.93 -1.93
N PRO A 197 15.05 3.23 -0.94
CA PRO A 197 16.41 3.65 -1.22
C PRO A 197 17.19 2.63 -2.06
N ARG A 198 16.99 1.34 -1.81
CA ARG A 198 17.63 0.25 -2.55
C ARG A 198 17.11 0.17 -4.00
N MET A 199 15.82 0.35 -4.19
CA MET A 199 15.17 0.35 -5.51
C MET A 199 15.69 1.48 -6.40
N PHE A 200 15.92 2.67 -5.83
CA PHE A 200 16.36 3.85 -6.55
C PHE A 200 17.87 4.04 -6.60
N ALA A 201 18.66 3.15 -5.97
CA ALA A 201 20.12 3.30 -5.86
C ALA A 201 20.85 3.42 -7.21
N ALA A 202 20.31 2.78 -8.26
CA ALA A 202 20.83 2.81 -9.61
C ALA A 202 19.93 3.56 -10.62
N ALA A 203 18.96 4.34 -10.11
CA ALA A 203 18.03 5.06 -10.97
C ALA A 203 18.74 6.06 -11.88
N LYS A 204 18.39 6.05 -13.17
CA LYS A 204 18.88 6.99 -14.18
C LYS A 204 18.62 8.46 -13.80
N PHE A 205 17.50 8.71 -13.13
CA PHE A 205 17.08 10.06 -12.75
C PHE A 205 17.23 10.26 -11.24
N PRO A 206 18.12 11.15 -10.77
CA PRO A 206 18.30 11.41 -9.33
C PRO A 206 17.02 11.88 -8.63
N CYS A 207 16.08 12.49 -9.36
CA CYS A 207 14.78 12.92 -8.82
C CYS A 207 13.90 11.73 -8.37
N ASP A 208 14.13 10.51 -8.85
CA ASP A 208 13.33 9.35 -8.46
C ASP A 208 13.45 9.04 -6.96
N ALA A 209 14.62 9.24 -6.37
CA ALA A 209 14.79 9.08 -4.93
C ALA A 209 13.86 9.97 -4.09
N ARG A 210 13.46 11.15 -4.62
CA ARG A 210 12.54 12.06 -3.92
C ARG A 210 11.09 11.55 -3.86
N LEU A 211 10.73 10.58 -4.71
CA LEU A 211 9.37 10.03 -4.74
C LEU A 211 8.99 9.33 -3.43
N SER A 212 9.97 8.77 -2.70
CA SER A 212 9.75 8.10 -1.41
C SER A 212 10.17 8.91 -0.18
N GLN A 213 10.70 10.11 -0.37
CA GLN A 213 11.20 10.95 0.72
C GLN A 213 10.15 11.97 1.14
N THR A 214 9.67 11.85 2.36
CA THR A 214 8.82 12.88 2.98
C THR A 214 9.60 14.19 3.08
N PRO A 215 9.02 15.34 2.62
CA PRO A 215 9.73 16.61 2.64
C PRO A 215 9.99 17.10 4.06
N GLY A 216 11.05 17.87 4.24
CA GLY A 216 11.43 18.47 5.53
C GLY A 216 10.44 19.51 6.04
N ARG A 217 9.34 19.80 5.35
CA ARG A 217 8.25 20.69 5.75
C ARG A 217 6.90 20.11 5.36
N ARG A 218 5.85 20.54 6.02
CA ARG A 218 4.47 20.23 5.66
C ARG A 218 4.13 20.80 4.28
N PHE A 219 3.26 20.14 3.55
CA PHE A 219 2.64 20.70 2.35
C PHE A 219 1.68 21.81 2.75
N SER A 220 1.72 22.95 2.05
CA SER A 220 0.81 24.09 2.28
C SER A 220 -0.60 23.83 1.74
N ASP A 221 -0.67 23.15 0.61
CA ASP A 221 -1.88 22.87 -0.17
C ASP A 221 -1.65 21.68 -1.11
N LEU A 222 -2.67 21.22 -1.83
CA LEU A 222 -2.52 20.13 -2.80
C LEU A 222 -1.66 20.53 -4.00
N ALA A 223 -1.64 21.80 -4.39
CA ALA A 223 -0.77 22.24 -5.49
C ALA A 223 0.72 22.08 -5.09
N ASP A 224 1.07 22.40 -3.86
CA ASP A 224 2.43 22.17 -3.33
C ASP A 224 2.78 20.67 -3.28
N TYR A 225 1.83 19.82 -2.85
CA TYR A 225 1.99 18.37 -2.86
C TYR A 225 2.26 17.82 -4.29
N PHE A 226 1.49 18.24 -5.28
CA PHE A 226 1.66 17.75 -6.63
C PHE A 226 2.88 18.35 -7.35
N ARG A 227 3.22 19.62 -7.10
CA ARG A 227 4.46 20.22 -7.67
C ARG A 227 5.70 19.45 -7.26
N ARG A 228 5.72 18.85 -6.07
CA ARG A 228 6.85 18.01 -5.63
C ARG A 228 7.08 16.81 -6.55
N ALA A 229 6.03 16.17 -7.04
CA ALA A 229 6.10 14.97 -7.88
C ALA A 229 6.09 15.30 -9.39
N TYR A 230 5.49 16.44 -9.78
CA TYR A 230 5.18 16.74 -11.19
C TYR A 230 5.83 18.02 -11.72
N GLY A 231 6.44 18.80 -10.85
CA GLY A 231 7.02 20.10 -11.18
C GLY A 231 8.42 20.03 -11.76
N VAL A 232 9.06 21.19 -11.84
CA VAL A 232 10.43 21.34 -12.34
C VAL A 232 11.41 20.46 -11.55
N GLY A 233 12.30 19.80 -12.28
CA GLY A 233 13.31 18.89 -11.70
C GLY A 233 12.77 17.49 -11.37
N THR A 234 11.59 17.13 -11.91
CA THR A 234 11.05 15.77 -11.92
C THR A 234 10.98 15.24 -13.36
N VAL A 235 10.86 13.92 -13.51
CA VAL A 235 10.67 13.26 -14.80
C VAL A 235 9.41 12.42 -14.71
N MET A 236 8.45 12.66 -15.61
CA MET A 236 7.21 11.88 -15.64
C MET A 236 7.44 10.45 -16.10
N HIS A 237 6.50 9.56 -15.79
CA HIS A 237 6.48 8.18 -16.27
C HIS A 237 5.80 8.06 -17.64
N THR A 238 5.69 6.82 -18.12
CA THR A 238 4.89 6.51 -19.31
C THR A 238 3.42 6.89 -19.10
N VAL A 239 2.75 7.22 -20.19
CA VAL A 239 1.33 7.52 -20.23
C VAL A 239 0.60 6.56 -21.16
N PRO A 240 -0.70 6.29 -20.96
CA PRO A 240 -1.47 5.42 -21.83
C PRO A 240 -1.65 6.04 -23.21
N LEU A 241 -1.57 5.21 -24.26
CA LEU A 241 -1.87 5.61 -25.64
C LEU A 241 -3.37 5.76 -25.88
N ALA A 242 -4.18 4.93 -25.22
CA ALA A 242 -5.64 5.05 -25.21
C ALA A 242 -6.10 5.73 -23.92
N SER A 243 -7.33 6.26 -23.92
CA SER A 243 -7.92 6.82 -22.72
C SER A 243 -8.00 5.75 -21.61
N SER A 244 -7.16 5.87 -20.60
CA SER A 244 -7.13 4.99 -19.44
C SER A 244 -6.79 5.81 -18.19
N ARG A 245 -7.61 5.65 -17.16
CA ARG A 245 -7.38 6.25 -15.83
C ARG A 245 -6.68 5.27 -14.88
N ASP A 246 -6.59 3.98 -15.27
CA ASP A 246 -6.01 2.91 -14.46
C ASP A 246 -4.61 2.55 -14.95
N TYR A 247 -3.59 2.95 -14.19
CA TYR A 247 -2.20 2.62 -14.48
C TYR A 247 -1.88 1.12 -14.37
N LYS A 248 -2.65 0.36 -13.59
CA LYS A 248 -2.49 -1.09 -13.46
C LYS A 248 -3.07 -1.85 -14.68
N GLY A 249 -3.97 -1.20 -15.43
CA GLY A 249 -4.68 -1.80 -16.56
C GLY A 249 -4.23 -1.32 -17.92
N ALA A 250 -3.38 -0.30 -18.01
CA ALA A 250 -2.88 0.20 -19.29
C ALA A 250 -1.91 -0.82 -19.91
N SER A 251 -2.33 -1.46 -21.01
CA SER A 251 -1.54 -2.43 -21.76
C SER A 251 -0.61 -1.78 -22.80
N HIS A 252 -1.01 -0.62 -23.34
CA HIS A 252 -0.26 0.15 -24.33
C HIS A 252 0.06 1.52 -23.78
N THR A 253 1.35 1.80 -23.60
CA THR A 253 1.84 3.07 -23.04
C THR A 253 2.91 3.66 -23.93
N ALA A 254 3.11 4.98 -23.83
CA ALA A 254 4.21 5.67 -24.48
C ALA A 254 5.04 6.46 -23.47
N ARG A 255 6.31 6.55 -23.74
CA ARG A 255 7.24 7.41 -23.02
C ARG A 255 7.38 8.73 -23.75
N PRO A 256 7.09 9.89 -23.10
CA PRO A 256 7.37 11.19 -23.69
C PRO A 256 8.87 11.39 -23.97
N GLU A 257 9.22 11.89 -25.13
CA GLU A 257 10.63 12.19 -25.49
C GLU A 257 11.18 13.36 -24.67
N GLY A 258 12.49 13.34 -24.41
CA GLY A 258 13.19 14.40 -23.70
C GLY A 258 12.92 14.46 -22.20
N ASP A 259 12.28 13.41 -21.64
CA ASP A 259 12.09 13.22 -20.18
C ASP A 259 11.50 14.46 -19.47
N PRO A 260 10.35 15.01 -19.93
CA PRO A 260 9.76 16.18 -19.31
C PRO A 260 9.22 15.91 -17.91
N SER A 261 9.03 16.95 -17.12
CA SER A 261 8.10 16.90 -16.00
C SER A 261 6.65 16.85 -16.50
N LEU A 262 5.72 16.32 -15.69
CA LEU A 262 4.31 16.29 -16.07
C LEU A 262 3.76 17.70 -16.36
N MET A 263 4.11 18.68 -15.52
CA MET A 263 3.64 20.06 -15.72
C MET A 263 4.15 20.67 -17.05
N ARG A 264 5.38 20.36 -17.45
CA ARG A 264 5.91 20.77 -18.75
C ARG A 264 5.21 20.06 -19.90
N PHE A 265 4.98 18.77 -19.78
CA PHE A 265 4.23 17.98 -20.77
C PHE A 265 2.81 18.54 -20.96
N LEU A 266 2.11 18.83 -19.87
CA LEU A 266 0.74 19.37 -19.92
C LEU A 266 0.66 20.79 -20.54
N ALA A 267 1.75 21.54 -20.55
CA ALA A 267 1.78 22.90 -21.10
C ALA A 267 1.75 22.96 -22.63
N GLU A 268 1.97 21.84 -23.31
CA GLU A 268 2.01 21.77 -24.77
C GLU A 268 0.72 21.15 -25.32
N SER A 269 0.36 21.50 -26.53
CA SER A 269 -0.83 20.93 -27.22
C SER A 269 -0.58 19.52 -27.76
N ALA A 270 0.69 19.17 -28.03
CA ALA A 270 1.12 17.89 -28.50
C ALA A 270 2.57 17.63 -28.06
N TRP A 271 2.93 16.40 -27.78
CA TRP A 271 4.28 16.01 -27.34
C TRP A 271 4.76 14.76 -28.08
N PRO A 272 6.00 14.76 -28.63
CA PRO A 272 6.56 13.55 -29.23
C PRO A 272 6.82 12.48 -28.15
N GLY A 273 6.57 11.23 -28.49
CA GLY A 273 6.77 10.09 -27.61
C GLY A 273 7.15 8.83 -28.37
N ILE A 274 7.52 7.81 -27.63
CA ILE A 274 7.87 6.47 -28.14
C ILE A 274 6.94 5.46 -27.50
N ALA A 275 6.20 4.71 -28.31
CA ALA A 275 5.38 3.59 -27.85
C ALA A 275 6.27 2.53 -27.19
N CYS A 276 5.92 2.10 -25.98
CA CYS A 276 6.79 1.22 -25.18
C CYS A 276 6.83 -0.21 -25.69
N ASP A 277 5.79 -0.65 -26.39
CA ASP A 277 5.65 -2.00 -26.94
C ASP A 277 6.28 -2.17 -28.33
N SER A 278 6.14 -1.18 -29.22
CA SER A 278 6.62 -1.26 -30.60
C SER A 278 7.93 -0.48 -30.84
N GLY A 279 8.25 0.50 -29.99
CA GLY A 279 9.36 1.44 -30.22
C GLY A 279 9.06 2.50 -31.29
N GLU A 280 7.83 2.57 -31.80
CA GLU A 280 7.45 3.54 -32.81
C GLU A 280 7.28 4.95 -32.26
N SER A 281 7.59 5.95 -33.05
CA SER A 281 7.33 7.36 -32.73
C SER A 281 5.83 7.63 -32.78
N VAL A 282 5.31 8.28 -31.75
CA VAL A 282 3.91 8.67 -31.62
C VAL A 282 3.76 10.11 -31.17
N MET A 283 2.65 10.74 -31.53
CA MET A 283 2.29 12.07 -30.98
C MET A 283 1.29 11.90 -29.85
N LEU A 284 1.66 12.39 -28.66
CA LEU A 284 0.82 12.37 -27.46
C LEU A 284 0.03 13.68 -27.39
N ALA A 285 -1.25 13.58 -27.01
CA ALA A 285 -2.13 14.74 -26.76
C ALA A 285 -2.28 14.93 -25.24
N PRO A 286 -1.55 15.89 -24.62
CA PRO A 286 -1.63 16.17 -23.20
C PRO A 286 -3.06 16.49 -22.73
N SER A 287 -3.47 15.90 -21.61
CA SER A 287 -4.79 16.11 -21.02
C SER A 287 -4.77 15.93 -19.51
N ALA A 288 -5.80 16.41 -18.81
CA ALA A 288 -5.95 16.21 -17.37
C ALA A 288 -6.04 14.73 -16.96
N MET A 289 -6.38 13.83 -17.89
CA MET A 289 -6.34 12.40 -17.66
C MET A 289 -4.92 11.92 -17.26
N HIS A 290 -3.87 12.52 -17.84
CA HIS A 290 -2.49 12.14 -17.50
C HIS A 290 -2.11 12.57 -16.08
N PHE A 291 -2.66 13.67 -15.58
CA PHE A 291 -2.51 14.08 -14.19
C PHE A 291 -3.18 13.07 -13.23
N GLU A 292 -4.41 12.65 -13.54
CA GLU A 292 -5.10 11.60 -12.77
C GLU A 292 -4.37 10.25 -12.88
N TYR A 293 -3.93 9.85 -14.07
CA TYR A 293 -3.21 8.60 -14.30
C TYR A 293 -1.92 8.51 -13.48
N LEU A 294 -1.13 9.58 -13.41
CA LEU A 294 0.18 9.57 -12.74
C LEU A 294 0.13 9.77 -11.22
N GLN A 295 -1.05 9.88 -10.61
CA GLN A 295 -1.20 10.05 -9.16
C GLN A 295 -0.58 8.92 -8.31
N PHE A 296 -0.16 7.81 -8.93
CA PHE A 296 0.55 6.75 -8.26
C PHE A 296 2.02 7.08 -7.95
N MET A 297 2.60 8.09 -8.60
CA MET A 297 4.05 8.41 -8.52
C MET A 297 4.57 8.72 -7.11
N PRO A 298 3.88 9.44 -6.23
CA PRO A 298 4.36 9.61 -4.88
C PRO A 298 4.39 8.27 -4.12
N PHE A 299 5.59 7.81 -3.75
CA PHE A 299 5.80 6.62 -2.92
C PHE A 299 6.06 7.01 -1.45
N LEU A 300 5.46 8.11 -1.01
CA LEU A 300 5.52 8.58 0.38
C LEU A 300 4.83 7.58 1.32
N ASP A 301 5.08 7.72 2.61
CA ASP A 301 4.43 6.94 3.66
C ASP A 301 2.90 7.16 3.73
N ALA A 302 2.42 8.26 3.16
CA ALA A 302 1.02 8.51 2.83
C ALA A 302 0.91 9.26 1.51
N ARG A 303 -0.16 9.05 0.77
CA ARG A 303 -0.42 9.79 -0.45
C ARG A 303 -1.89 10.15 -0.62
N PHE A 304 -2.15 11.26 -1.30
CA PHE A 304 -3.47 11.64 -1.74
C PHE A 304 -3.79 10.98 -3.08
N ARG A 305 -4.96 10.36 -3.14
CA ARG A 305 -5.52 9.74 -4.34
C ARG A 305 -6.84 10.40 -4.65
N PHE A 306 -7.18 10.50 -5.95
CA PHE A 306 -8.40 11.17 -6.37
C PHE A 306 -8.92 10.62 -7.70
N ARG A 307 -10.16 10.95 -8.00
CA ARG A 307 -10.80 10.70 -9.28
C ARG A 307 -11.70 11.89 -9.63
N PHE A 308 -11.51 12.45 -10.81
CA PHE A 308 -12.41 13.48 -11.33
C PHE A 308 -13.76 12.90 -11.76
N GLY A 309 -14.86 13.58 -11.51
CA GLY A 309 -16.16 13.32 -12.11
C GLY A 309 -16.13 13.66 -13.60
N SER A 310 -15.61 14.84 -13.96
CA SER A 310 -15.28 15.26 -15.31
C SER A 310 -13.88 15.89 -15.35
N LEU A 311 -13.15 15.69 -16.45
CA LEU A 311 -11.79 16.21 -16.56
C LEU A 311 -11.77 17.73 -16.76
N PRO A 312 -10.98 18.50 -15.98
CA PRO A 312 -10.83 19.93 -16.19
C PRO A 312 -10.06 20.23 -17.48
N PRO A 313 -10.25 21.42 -18.10
CA PRO A 313 -9.37 21.92 -19.14
C PRO A 313 -7.92 22.02 -18.63
N VAL A 314 -6.95 21.61 -19.45
CA VAL A 314 -5.54 21.65 -19.09
C VAL A 314 -5.06 23.06 -18.66
N PRO A 315 -5.46 24.17 -19.33
CA PRO A 315 -5.06 25.51 -18.88
C PRO A 315 -5.49 25.82 -17.44
N GLU A 316 -6.72 25.48 -17.05
CA GLU A 316 -7.21 25.71 -15.68
C GLU A 316 -6.47 24.85 -14.66
N LEU A 317 -6.19 23.58 -15.01
CA LEU A 317 -5.39 22.69 -14.18
C LEU A 317 -3.97 23.23 -13.95
N LEU A 318 -3.33 23.74 -15.01
CA LEU A 318 -1.99 24.35 -14.91
C LEU A 318 -1.99 25.63 -14.09
N GLU A 319 -3.00 26.48 -14.20
CA GLU A 319 -3.15 27.68 -13.35
C GLU A 319 -3.21 27.28 -11.87
N ALA A 320 -4.00 26.23 -11.56
CA ALA A 320 -4.12 25.72 -10.21
C ALA A 320 -2.80 25.09 -9.71
N LEU A 321 -2.15 24.27 -10.52
CA LEU A 321 -0.85 23.67 -10.18
C LEU A 321 0.25 24.73 -10.00
N HIS A 322 0.19 25.87 -10.68
CA HIS A 322 1.10 27.00 -10.47
C HIS A 322 0.73 27.89 -9.27
N GLY A 323 -0.39 27.62 -8.60
CA GLY A 323 -0.86 28.38 -7.45
C GLY A 323 -1.55 29.72 -7.80
N ARG A 324 -1.97 29.89 -9.06
CA ARG A 324 -2.75 31.07 -9.54
C ARG A 324 -4.25 30.89 -9.29
N ARG A 325 -4.69 29.68 -9.03
CA ARG A 325 -6.03 29.25 -8.64
C ARG A 325 -5.90 28.20 -7.55
N ASN A 326 -6.86 28.11 -6.64
CA ASN A 326 -6.86 27.04 -5.63
C ASN A 326 -7.19 25.69 -6.30
N LEU A 327 -6.32 24.70 -6.14
CA LEU A 327 -6.46 23.39 -6.77
C LEU A 327 -7.61 22.58 -6.16
N GLU A 328 -7.79 22.65 -4.85
CA GLU A 328 -8.87 21.97 -4.15
C GLU A 328 -10.25 22.46 -4.63
N THR A 329 -10.39 23.76 -4.86
CA THR A 329 -11.60 24.36 -5.43
C THR A 329 -11.82 23.88 -6.86
N LEU A 330 -10.78 23.92 -7.71
CA LEU A 330 -10.87 23.40 -9.08
C LEU A 330 -11.31 21.94 -9.08
N MET A 331 -10.68 21.10 -8.26
CA MET A 331 -11.02 19.69 -8.17
C MET A 331 -12.47 19.45 -7.75
N ALA A 332 -12.99 20.26 -6.80
CA ALA A 332 -14.37 20.20 -6.37
C ALA A 332 -15.36 20.62 -7.48
N GLU A 333 -15.05 21.66 -8.26
CA GLU A 333 -15.87 22.12 -9.39
C GLU A 333 -16.02 21.05 -10.48
N TYR A 334 -14.98 20.21 -10.67
CA TYR A 334 -15.00 19.10 -11.62
C TYR A 334 -15.42 17.77 -10.96
N GLY A 335 -16.06 17.83 -9.78
CA GLY A 335 -16.65 16.70 -9.09
C GLY A 335 -15.63 15.65 -8.66
N ALA A 336 -14.40 16.08 -8.30
CA ALA A 336 -13.41 15.14 -7.85
C ALA A 336 -13.74 14.60 -6.45
N GLU A 337 -13.53 13.32 -6.29
CA GLU A 337 -13.53 12.64 -5.00
C GLU A 337 -12.09 12.25 -4.64
N GLY A 338 -11.73 12.36 -3.35
CA GLY A 338 -10.38 12.09 -2.90
C GLY A 338 -10.32 11.30 -1.59
N TYR A 339 -9.21 10.60 -1.42
CA TYR A 339 -8.92 9.86 -0.20
C TYR A 339 -7.43 9.88 0.12
N ILE A 340 -7.11 9.65 1.39
CA ILE A 340 -5.74 9.44 1.86
C ILE A 340 -5.46 7.94 1.90
N GLU A 341 -4.41 7.51 1.24
CA GLU A 341 -3.88 6.16 1.29
C GLU A 341 -2.68 6.14 2.24
N GLY A 342 -2.83 5.46 3.39
CA GLY A 342 -1.73 5.17 4.31
C GLY A 342 -0.92 3.98 3.79
N ARG A 343 0.42 4.08 3.85
CA ARG A 343 1.32 3.12 3.22
C ARG A 343 2.32 2.49 4.19
N CYS A 344 2.31 2.94 5.45
CA CYS A 344 3.25 2.48 6.47
C CYS A 344 2.87 1.18 7.17
N PRO A 345 1.59 0.91 7.49
CA PRO A 345 1.26 -0.28 8.25
C PRO A 345 1.70 -1.54 7.51
N GLY A 346 2.52 -2.37 8.13
CA GLY A 346 2.86 -3.69 7.63
C GLY A 346 1.63 -4.61 7.58
N ALA A 347 1.68 -5.65 6.77
CA ALA A 347 0.62 -6.65 6.73
C ALA A 347 0.62 -7.47 8.02
N ASN A 348 -0.49 -7.44 8.73
CA ASN A 348 -0.74 -8.24 9.91
C ASN A 348 -2.07 -8.96 9.75
N PHE A 349 -2.06 -10.24 10.05
CA PHE A 349 -3.21 -11.13 9.98
C PHE A 349 -3.26 -12.01 11.22
N PRO A 350 -4.44 -12.55 11.60
CA PRO A 350 -4.52 -13.55 12.64
C PRO A 350 -3.75 -14.82 12.27
N ASP A 351 -2.86 -15.25 13.13
CA ASP A 351 -2.18 -16.55 13.11
C ASP A 351 -2.42 -17.31 14.43
N ALA A 352 -2.06 -18.57 14.48
CA ALA A 352 -2.29 -19.41 15.66
C ALA A 352 -1.53 -18.90 16.89
N GLY A 353 -0.34 -18.32 16.70
CA GLY A 353 0.47 -17.74 17.78
C GLY A 353 -0.21 -16.52 18.38
N LEU A 354 -0.68 -15.60 17.55
CA LEU A 354 -1.41 -14.41 18.02
C LEU A 354 -2.71 -14.78 18.71
N LEU A 355 -3.48 -15.72 18.14
CA LEU A 355 -4.72 -16.19 18.75
C LEU A 355 -4.49 -16.79 20.14
N ALA A 356 -3.44 -17.58 20.30
CA ALA A 356 -3.08 -18.18 21.59
C ALA A 356 -2.57 -17.14 22.61
N GLU A 357 -1.85 -16.11 22.16
CA GLU A 357 -1.21 -15.13 23.02
C GLU A 357 -2.15 -13.97 23.41
N ALA A 358 -2.89 -13.43 22.45
CA ALA A 358 -3.69 -12.23 22.62
C ALA A 358 -5.21 -12.50 22.73
N GLY A 359 -5.66 -13.72 22.39
CA GLY A 359 -7.06 -14.10 22.41
C GLY A 359 -7.85 -13.71 21.15
N ALA A 360 -9.07 -14.23 21.06
CA ALA A 360 -9.93 -14.07 19.88
C ALA A 360 -10.37 -12.63 19.65
N ASP A 361 -10.64 -11.87 20.70
CA ASP A 361 -11.10 -10.47 20.57
C ASP A 361 -10.03 -9.58 19.92
N VAL A 362 -8.75 -9.76 20.27
CA VAL A 362 -7.64 -9.05 19.64
C VAL A 362 -7.43 -9.56 18.21
N ALA A 363 -7.43 -10.88 18.01
CA ALA A 363 -7.24 -11.49 16.70
C ALA A 363 -8.29 -11.01 15.68
N ALA A 364 -9.54 -10.83 16.09
CA ALA A 364 -10.62 -10.33 15.25
C ALA A 364 -10.42 -8.88 14.76
N THR A 365 -9.57 -8.08 15.42
CA THR A 365 -9.34 -6.68 15.05
C THR A 365 -8.10 -6.45 14.20
N VAL A 366 -7.24 -7.45 14.01
CA VAL A 366 -5.90 -7.32 13.42
C VAL A 366 -5.92 -6.59 12.07
N VAL A 367 -6.73 -7.09 11.14
CA VAL A 367 -6.74 -6.57 9.75
C VAL A 367 -7.32 -5.15 9.68
N MET A 368 -8.29 -4.85 10.57
CA MET A 368 -9.00 -3.57 10.59
C MET A 368 -8.28 -2.48 11.37
N SER A 369 -7.35 -2.85 12.26
CA SER A 369 -6.76 -1.92 13.23
C SER A 369 -6.03 -0.74 12.57
N ALA A 370 -5.30 -0.97 11.48
CA ALA A 370 -4.66 0.11 10.72
C ALA A 370 -5.68 1.10 10.14
N SER A 371 -6.79 0.60 9.61
CA SER A 371 -7.89 1.42 9.11
C SER A 371 -8.57 2.21 10.22
N ALA A 372 -8.74 1.62 11.40
CA ALA A 372 -9.30 2.29 12.57
C ALA A 372 -8.40 3.44 13.06
N VAL A 373 -7.08 3.21 13.15
CA VAL A 373 -6.12 4.25 13.52
C VAL A 373 -6.21 5.44 12.55
N GLN A 374 -6.13 5.22 11.24
CA GLN A 374 -6.18 6.30 10.27
C GLN A 374 -7.55 6.99 10.24
N ALA A 375 -8.65 6.25 10.26
CA ALA A 375 -10.00 6.82 10.26
C ALA A 375 -10.22 7.71 11.49
N GLY A 376 -9.79 7.25 12.67
CA GLY A 376 -9.89 8.02 13.90
C GLY A 376 -9.06 9.30 13.89
N LEU A 377 -7.82 9.25 13.40
CA LEU A 377 -6.98 10.44 13.22
C LEU A 377 -7.62 11.47 12.30
N LEU A 378 -8.16 11.02 11.16
CA LEU A 378 -8.75 11.91 10.16
C LEU A 378 -10.14 12.44 10.57
N ALA A 379 -10.90 11.70 11.37
CA ALA A 379 -12.14 12.18 11.98
C ALA A 379 -11.87 13.23 13.06
N ASN A 380 -10.70 13.19 13.70
CA ASN A 380 -10.26 14.13 14.73
C ASN A 380 -9.06 14.97 14.26
N LEU A 381 -9.18 15.52 13.04
CA LEU A 381 -8.07 16.14 12.31
C LEU A 381 -7.41 17.30 13.07
N GLU A 382 -8.18 18.12 13.77
CA GLU A 382 -7.66 19.28 14.52
C GLU A 382 -6.76 18.86 15.68
N GLU A 383 -7.17 17.87 16.48
CA GLU A 383 -6.32 17.35 17.56
C GLU A 383 -5.12 16.57 17.00
N ALA A 384 -5.28 15.90 15.88
CA ALA A 384 -4.15 15.25 15.20
C ALA A 384 -3.12 16.27 14.70
N GLU A 385 -3.54 17.41 14.14
CA GLU A 385 -2.64 18.50 13.75
C GLU A 385 -1.95 19.15 14.95
N LYS A 386 -2.67 19.30 16.07
CA LYS A 386 -2.10 19.80 17.31
C LYS A 386 -1.03 18.83 17.84
N LEU A 387 -1.30 17.53 17.87
CA LEU A 387 -0.31 16.51 18.21
C LEU A 387 0.95 16.65 17.33
N VAL A 388 0.78 16.80 16.00
CA VAL A 388 1.90 16.99 15.06
C VAL A 388 2.66 18.29 15.35
N ALA A 389 1.98 19.36 15.77
CA ALA A 389 2.60 20.63 16.13
C ALA A 389 3.39 20.53 17.43
N ASP A 390 2.84 19.86 18.46
CA ASP A 390 3.47 19.69 19.77
C ASP A 390 4.75 18.84 19.69
N TRP A 391 4.75 17.79 18.90
CA TRP A 391 5.94 16.97 18.66
C TRP A 391 6.95 17.65 17.71
N GLY A 392 6.48 18.44 16.76
CA GLY A 392 7.27 19.11 15.75
C GLY A 392 7.61 18.22 14.55
N TRP A 393 7.39 18.76 13.34
CA TRP A 393 7.53 18.03 12.07
C TRP A 393 8.89 17.35 11.90
N GLN A 394 9.99 18.07 12.14
CA GLN A 394 11.34 17.52 11.98
C GLN A 394 11.64 16.38 12.95
N ARG A 395 11.16 16.48 14.19
CA ARG A 395 11.31 15.42 15.19
C ARG A 395 10.54 14.17 14.77
N LEU A 396 9.32 14.32 14.28
CA LEU A 396 8.52 13.19 13.81
C LEU A 396 9.16 12.50 12.59
N LEU A 397 9.72 13.27 11.63
CA LEU A 397 10.48 12.67 10.53
C LEU A 397 11.70 11.89 11.02
N ALA A 398 12.39 12.39 12.05
CA ALA A 398 13.55 11.70 12.63
C ALA A 398 13.17 10.39 13.34
N LEU A 399 11.94 10.26 13.85
CA LEU A 399 11.45 9.03 14.49
C LEU A 399 11.19 7.89 13.49
N ARG A 400 11.09 8.17 12.18
CA ARG A 400 10.80 7.15 11.18
C ARG A 400 11.82 6.00 11.18
N GLN A 401 13.10 6.32 11.20
CA GLN A 401 14.15 5.29 11.18
C GLN A 401 14.20 4.46 12.47
N PRO A 402 14.13 5.03 13.67
CA PRO A 402 13.91 4.28 14.92
C PRO A 402 12.68 3.37 14.88
N ALA A 403 11.57 3.84 14.33
CA ALA A 403 10.36 3.02 14.19
C ALA A 403 10.57 1.81 13.26
N VAL A 404 11.27 1.97 12.13
CA VAL A 404 11.63 0.87 11.22
C VAL A 404 12.58 -0.11 11.90
N ALA A 405 13.57 0.37 12.64
CA ALA A 405 14.60 -0.46 13.25
C ALA A 405 14.11 -1.20 14.51
N ALA A 406 13.49 -0.47 15.43
CA ALA A 406 13.20 -0.95 16.78
C ALA A 406 11.71 -0.95 17.15
N ALA A 407 10.85 -0.42 16.28
CA ALA A 407 9.41 -0.25 16.55
C ALA A 407 9.16 0.37 17.94
N LEU A 408 8.40 -0.29 18.80
CA LEU A 408 8.02 0.20 20.13
C LEU A 408 9.11 0.02 21.22
N ASP A 409 10.25 -0.56 20.90
CA ASP A 409 11.39 -0.61 21.82
C ASP A 409 12.07 0.77 21.95
N ASP A 410 11.94 1.62 20.93
CA ASP A 410 12.31 3.03 21.04
C ASP A 410 11.30 3.78 21.91
N ALA A 411 11.79 4.41 23.00
CA ALA A 411 10.93 5.06 23.98
C ALA A 411 10.16 6.26 23.42
N ALA A 412 10.74 7.01 22.48
CA ALA A 412 10.08 8.16 21.87
C ALA A 412 9.02 7.73 20.87
N VAL A 413 9.29 6.67 20.09
CA VAL A 413 8.31 6.06 19.18
C VAL A 413 7.14 5.46 19.97
N HIS A 414 7.41 4.76 21.09
CA HIS A 414 6.37 4.20 21.96
C HIS A 414 5.48 5.29 22.56
N ALA A 415 6.08 6.36 23.08
CA ALA A 415 5.31 7.51 23.63
C ALA A 415 4.42 8.13 22.54
N PHE A 416 4.99 8.41 21.36
CA PHE A 416 4.25 8.99 20.24
C PHE A 416 3.11 8.07 19.77
N ALA A 417 3.34 6.76 19.67
CA ALA A 417 2.31 5.80 19.29
C ALA A 417 1.12 5.79 20.27
N GLY A 418 1.37 5.91 21.57
CA GLY A 418 0.32 6.03 22.57
C GLY A 418 -0.55 7.28 22.40
N GLU A 419 0.06 8.42 22.10
CA GLU A 419 -0.67 9.67 21.84
C GLU A 419 -1.46 9.60 20.52
N VAL A 420 -0.90 8.99 19.48
CA VAL A 420 -1.61 8.72 18.21
C VAL A 420 -2.84 7.85 18.45
N LEU A 421 -2.73 6.77 19.24
CA LEU A 421 -3.86 5.92 19.59
C LEU A 421 -4.93 6.66 20.40
N ALA A 422 -4.53 7.55 21.30
CA ALA A 422 -5.46 8.36 22.09
C ALA A 422 -6.27 9.31 21.18
N VAL A 423 -5.61 10.01 20.25
CA VAL A 423 -6.28 10.91 19.29
C VAL A 423 -7.19 10.13 18.35
N ALA A 424 -6.72 8.98 17.84
CA ALA A 424 -7.52 8.11 16.98
C ALA A 424 -8.79 7.59 17.70
N ARG A 425 -8.64 7.14 18.93
CA ARG A 425 -9.76 6.68 19.77
C ARG A 425 -10.81 7.76 20.02
N ALA A 426 -10.35 8.99 20.24
CA ALA A 426 -11.24 10.13 20.45
C ALA A 426 -12.04 10.47 19.16
N GLY A 427 -11.47 10.25 17.99
CA GLY A 427 -12.12 10.50 16.70
C GLY A 427 -13.07 9.39 16.24
N LEU A 428 -12.97 8.19 16.81
CA LEU A 428 -13.87 7.09 16.45
C LEU A 428 -15.19 7.12 17.23
N ASP A 429 -16.26 6.77 16.54
CA ASP A 429 -17.53 6.47 17.21
C ASP A 429 -17.37 5.36 18.26
N ALA A 430 -18.19 5.39 19.31
CA ALA A 430 -18.08 4.46 20.44
C ALA A 430 -18.11 2.98 19.98
N GLY A 431 -18.94 2.66 18.99
CA GLY A 431 -19.05 1.32 18.42
C GLY A 431 -17.82 0.87 17.61
N ASP A 432 -17.05 1.82 17.07
CA ASP A 432 -15.90 1.51 16.22
C ASP A 432 -14.56 1.47 16.99
N ARG A 433 -14.52 1.89 18.26
CA ARG A 433 -13.28 1.94 19.09
C ARG A 433 -12.66 0.58 19.32
N HIS A 434 -13.42 -0.48 19.33
CA HIS A 434 -12.92 -1.84 19.53
C HIS A 434 -11.97 -2.28 18.40
N TRP A 435 -12.07 -1.70 17.19
CA TRP A 435 -11.17 -1.99 16.08
C TRP A 435 -9.71 -1.56 16.33
N LEU A 436 -9.46 -0.76 17.37
CA LEU A 436 -8.10 -0.46 17.83
C LEU A 436 -7.47 -1.61 18.63
N GLY A 437 -8.21 -2.67 18.93
CA GLY A 437 -7.81 -3.74 19.87
C GLY A 437 -6.43 -4.33 19.61
N TYR A 438 -6.08 -4.65 18.36
CA TYR A 438 -4.75 -5.13 18.02
C TYR A 438 -3.65 -4.08 18.24
N ALA A 439 -3.85 -2.85 17.79
CA ALA A 439 -2.87 -1.78 17.97
C ALA A 439 -2.67 -1.43 19.46
N ASP A 440 -3.73 -1.44 20.26
CA ASP A 440 -3.65 -1.27 21.72
C ASP A 440 -2.86 -2.41 22.37
N TRP A 441 -3.15 -3.64 21.99
CA TRP A 441 -2.45 -4.80 22.51
C TRP A 441 -0.95 -4.75 22.19
N VAL A 442 -0.60 -4.44 20.93
CA VAL A 442 0.79 -4.27 20.49
C VAL A 442 1.48 -3.15 21.27
N TRP A 443 0.82 -2.01 21.43
CA TRP A 443 1.36 -0.88 22.17
C TRP A 443 1.61 -1.19 23.65
N GLN A 444 0.64 -1.82 24.32
CA GLN A 444 0.72 -2.17 25.74
C GLN A 444 1.80 -3.21 26.02
N ASN A 445 1.94 -4.19 25.16
CA ASN A 445 2.87 -5.30 25.35
C ASN A 445 4.23 -5.09 24.68
N LYS A 446 4.38 -4.04 23.84
CA LYS A 446 5.55 -3.79 22.99
C LYS A 446 5.93 -5.00 22.13
N ARG A 447 4.92 -5.74 21.67
CA ARG A 447 5.08 -7.02 21.00
C ARG A 447 4.44 -7.01 19.63
N THR A 448 5.28 -6.73 18.62
CA THR A 448 4.87 -6.63 17.21
C THR A 448 4.82 -7.99 16.52
N GLY A 449 4.29 -8.05 15.31
CA GLY A 449 4.41 -9.22 14.45
C GLY A 449 5.87 -9.62 14.19
N ALA A 450 6.75 -8.63 14.06
CA ALA A 450 8.19 -8.87 13.89
C ALA A 450 8.83 -9.56 15.10
N ASP A 451 8.44 -9.20 16.31
CA ASP A 451 8.96 -9.85 17.53
C ASP A 451 8.56 -11.32 17.58
N ARG A 452 7.29 -11.63 17.32
CA ARG A 452 6.79 -13.00 17.26
C ARG A 452 7.48 -13.81 16.17
N MET A 453 7.68 -13.21 15.00
CA MET A 453 8.38 -13.88 13.89
C MET A 453 9.85 -14.19 14.23
N LEU A 454 10.57 -13.24 14.84
CA LEU A 454 11.97 -13.46 15.25
C LEU A 454 12.07 -14.54 16.32
N GLU A 455 11.20 -14.55 17.31
CA GLU A 455 11.16 -15.61 18.31
C GLU A 455 10.90 -16.98 17.68
N THR A 456 9.89 -17.05 16.79
CA THR A 456 9.62 -18.27 16.03
C THR A 456 10.86 -18.70 15.25
N TRP A 457 11.49 -17.79 14.50
CA TRP A 457 12.68 -18.08 13.70
C TRP A 457 13.85 -18.61 14.54
N HIS A 458 14.09 -18.00 15.71
CA HIS A 458 15.16 -18.42 16.62
C HIS A 458 14.87 -19.75 17.33
N SER A 459 13.60 -20.07 17.57
CA SER A 459 13.20 -21.34 18.20
C SER A 459 13.30 -22.53 17.25
N LEU A 460 13.27 -22.29 15.93
CA LEU A 460 13.33 -23.35 14.93
C LEU A 460 14.76 -23.86 14.77
N GLY A 461 14.91 -25.19 14.83
CA GLY A 461 16.14 -25.89 14.52
C GLY A 461 16.29 -26.26 13.05
N GLY A 462 17.41 -26.89 12.70
CA GLY A 462 17.65 -27.41 11.37
C GLY A 462 18.33 -26.44 10.41
N ASP A 463 18.36 -26.83 9.14
CA ASP A 463 18.89 -25.99 8.08
C ASP A 463 17.90 -24.87 7.66
N ARG A 464 18.29 -24.06 6.67
CA ARG A 464 17.50 -22.93 6.19
C ARG A 464 16.11 -23.37 5.67
N ASP A 465 16.04 -24.46 4.91
CA ASP A 465 14.78 -24.95 4.33
C ASP A 465 13.84 -25.47 5.42
N GLN A 466 14.37 -26.18 6.41
CA GLN A 466 13.60 -26.67 7.56
C GLN A 466 13.04 -25.52 8.40
N ARG A 467 13.87 -24.49 8.65
CA ARG A 467 13.42 -23.28 9.36
C ARG A 467 12.32 -22.54 8.58
N LEU A 468 12.48 -22.40 7.26
CA LEU A 468 11.49 -21.72 6.42
C LEU A 468 10.15 -22.47 6.43
N ALA A 469 10.17 -23.78 6.28
CA ALA A 469 8.97 -24.61 6.38
C ALA A 469 8.30 -24.52 7.76
N GLY A 470 9.10 -24.56 8.84
CA GLY A 470 8.61 -24.42 10.21
C GLY A 470 8.01 -23.04 10.49
N LEU A 471 8.66 -21.98 9.99
CA LEU A 471 8.16 -20.61 10.11
C LEU A 471 6.82 -20.47 9.36
N ALA A 472 6.75 -20.96 8.13
CA ALA A 472 5.53 -20.89 7.33
C ALA A 472 4.36 -21.60 8.02
N ALA A 473 4.61 -22.76 8.62
CA ALA A 473 3.58 -23.49 9.37
C ALA A 473 3.03 -22.70 10.56
N GLN A 474 3.87 -21.92 11.26
CA GLN A 474 3.47 -21.12 12.42
C GLN A 474 2.90 -19.74 12.05
N GLN A 475 3.34 -19.15 10.93
CA GLN A 475 2.90 -17.84 10.44
C GLN A 475 1.80 -17.92 9.38
N THR A 476 1.23 -19.09 9.14
CA THR A 476 0.08 -19.24 8.25
C THR A 476 -1.12 -18.46 8.79
N VAL A 477 -1.71 -17.64 7.93
CA VAL A 477 -2.91 -16.87 8.26
C VAL A 477 -4.09 -17.81 8.48
N LEU A 478 -4.78 -17.63 9.60
CA LEU A 478 -5.97 -18.41 9.95
C LEU A 478 -7.16 -18.02 9.07
N HIS A 479 -7.94 -19.03 8.66
CA HIS A 479 -9.20 -18.78 7.97
C HIS A 479 -10.17 -18.02 8.90
N PRO A 480 -10.95 -17.03 8.39
CA PRO A 480 -11.86 -16.22 9.20
C PRO A 480 -12.82 -17.01 10.08
N SER A 481 -13.27 -18.18 9.66
CA SER A 481 -14.11 -19.07 10.49
C SER A 481 -13.46 -19.53 11.80
N GLN A 482 -12.15 -19.37 11.96
CA GLN A 482 -11.42 -19.81 13.16
C GLN A 482 -11.32 -18.71 14.23
N TRP A 483 -11.60 -17.45 13.88
CA TRP A 483 -11.50 -16.32 14.81
C TRP A 483 -12.70 -15.36 14.74
N ALA A 484 -13.44 -15.29 13.62
CA ALA A 484 -14.58 -14.38 13.47
C ALA A 484 -15.84 -14.81 14.24
N THR A 485 -15.94 -16.06 14.65
CA THR A 485 -17.12 -16.63 15.36
C THR A 485 -17.27 -16.16 16.80
N ALA A 486 -16.28 -15.50 17.39
CA ALA A 486 -16.36 -14.99 18.75
C ALA A 486 -16.95 -13.57 18.88
N ALA A 487 -17.13 -12.85 17.78
CA ALA A 487 -17.54 -11.44 17.78
C ALA A 487 -19.06 -11.21 17.51
N VAL A 488 -19.89 -12.27 17.43
CA VAL A 488 -21.33 -12.18 17.13
C VAL A 488 -22.13 -12.88 18.22
N ILE A 489 -21.91 -12.53 19.47
CA ILE A 489 -22.87 -12.80 20.56
C ILE A 489 -23.03 -11.53 21.39
#